data_28b1df2b3098a181274d16de07c97334
#
_entry.id   28b1df2b3098a181274d16de07c97334
#
_cell.length_a   1.000
_cell.length_b   1.000
_cell.length_c   1.000
_cell.angle_alpha   90.00
_cell.angle_beta   90.00
_cell.angle_gamma   90.00
#
_symmetry.space_group_name_H-M   'P 1'
#
loop_
_entity.id
_entity.type
_entity.pdbx_description
1 polymer ?
#
loop_
_entity_poly.entity_id
_entity_poly.type
_entity_poly.pdbx_seq_one_letter_code
_entity_poly.pdbx_strand_id
1 'polypeptide(L)'
;WDEALDLVAGEITRIRETYGPAAITAMTGSHHNWGFLHYKLGPLGRFFNILGYSQCLDNPDSWEGWHWGATHAWGYWWRLGHCEQSELLQDALKNTEQIIFWSVDPNSTSYMYSGQENLIWRQWMKELGIQFVVIDPYNNCTASTMGDKWIAPRPGTDAALAEAIAYVWLTEDTYDHFFVENRTYGFDEWKKHILGEGEDHTPKTPGWAAEICDLPASTIIALAREW
;
A
#
# COMPACT_ATOMS: atom_id res chain seq x y z
N TRP A 1 26.82 -25.25 -10.23
CA TRP A 1 27.22 -23.88 -9.89
C TRP A 1 28.38 -23.39 -10.73
N ASP A 2 29.44 -24.20 -10.95
CA ASP A 2 30.63 -23.80 -11.71
C ASP A 2 30.27 -23.31 -13.11
N GLU A 3 29.47 -24.08 -13.84
CA GLU A 3 28.96 -23.70 -15.16
C GLU A 3 28.17 -22.37 -15.13
N ALA A 4 27.29 -22.18 -14.14
CA ALA A 4 26.52 -20.97 -14.03
C ALA A 4 27.39 -19.73 -13.73
N LEU A 5 28.38 -19.89 -12.87
CA LEU A 5 29.33 -18.83 -12.53
C LEU A 5 30.22 -18.46 -13.72
N ASP A 6 30.70 -19.46 -14.46
CA ASP A 6 31.51 -19.26 -15.68
C ASP A 6 30.71 -18.50 -16.75
N LEU A 7 29.46 -18.89 -16.98
CA LEU A 7 28.56 -18.19 -17.93
C LEU A 7 28.34 -16.74 -17.53
N VAL A 8 28.00 -16.46 -16.27
CA VAL A 8 27.74 -15.09 -15.77
C VAL A 8 29.02 -14.25 -15.81
N ALA A 9 30.16 -14.78 -15.36
CA ALA A 9 31.44 -14.09 -15.39
C ALA A 9 31.91 -13.79 -16.81
N GLY A 10 31.75 -14.75 -17.70
CA GLY A 10 32.07 -14.57 -19.12
C GLY A 10 31.25 -13.49 -19.78
N GLU A 11 29.93 -13.44 -19.51
CA GLU A 11 29.06 -12.48 -20.10
C GLU A 11 29.28 -11.07 -19.54
N ILE A 12 29.50 -10.94 -18.23
CA ILE A 12 29.89 -9.68 -17.60
C ILE A 12 31.18 -9.13 -18.21
N THR A 13 32.18 -10.00 -18.38
CA THR A 13 33.47 -9.62 -19.00
C THR A 13 33.24 -9.15 -20.43
N ARG A 14 32.54 -9.92 -21.25
CA ARG A 14 32.22 -9.59 -22.64
C ARG A 14 31.52 -8.21 -22.74
N ILE A 15 30.50 -7.96 -21.92
CA ILE A 15 29.75 -6.71 -21.95
C ILE A 15 30.66 -5.52 -21.57
N ARG A 16 31.48 -5.67 -20.53
CA ARG A 16 32.41 -4.63 -20.11
C ARG A 16 33.44 -4.28 -21.20
N GLU A 17 34.01 -5.27 -21.84
CA GLU A 17 35.01 -5.07 -22.91
C GLU A 17 34.39 -4.47 -24.17
N THR A 18 33.14 -4.83 -24.48
CA THR A 18 32.48 -4.37 -25.70
C THR A 18 31.82 -3.00 -25.55
N TYR A 19 31.17 -2.74 -24.42
CA TYR A 19 30.29 -1.57 -24.22
C TYR A 19 30.70 -0.69 -23.04
N GLY A 20 31.65 -1.14 -22.24
CA GLY A 20 32.09 -0.46 -21.01
C GLY A 20 31.25 -0.82 -19.77
N PRO A 21 31.72 -0.46 -18.58
CA PRO A 21 31.08 -0.83 -17.32
C PRO A 21 29.66 -0.24 -17.14
N ALA A 22 29.37 0.88 -17.79
CA ALA A 22 28.06 1.52 -17.71
C ALA A 22 26.93 0.71 -18.38
N ALA A 23 27.28 -0.29 -19.19
CA ALA A 23 26.31 -1.21 -19.80
C ALA A 23 25.81 -2.32 -18.83
N ILE A 24 26.38 -2.39 -17.65
CA ILE A 24 25.94 -3.32 -16.60
C ILE A 24 25.13 -2.54 -15.58
N THR A 25 23.92 -2.98 -15.31
CA THR A 25 23.05 -2.42 -14.27
C THR A 25 22.81 -3.46 -13.19
N ALA A 26 22.84 -3.05 -11.93
CA ALA A 26 22.49 -3.89 -10.82
C ALA A 26 21.45 -3.19 -9.92
N MET A 27 20.41 -3.92 -9.59
CA MET A 27 19.42 -3.52 -8.59
C MET A 27 19.90 -4.00 -7.23
N THR A 28 20.53 -3.12 -6.49
CA THR A 28 21.13 -3.43 -5.18
C THR A 28 20.30 -2.89 -4.01
N GLY A 29 19.16 -2.27 -4.31
CA GLY A 29 18.28 -1.65 -3.33
C GLY A 29 17.18 -2.57 -2.81
N SER A 30 16.29 -1.98 -1.98
CA SER A 30 15.07 -2.56 -1.43
C SER A 30 15.24 -3.60 -0.31
N HIS A 31 14.11 -4.12 0.17
CA HIS A 31 14.02 -4.93 1.39
C HIS A 31 14.57 -6.36 1.25
N HIS A 32 14.65 -6.89 0.03
CA HIS A 32 15.14 -8.25 -0.22
C HIS A 32 16.64 -8.43 0.08
N ASN A 33 17.36 -7.35 0.26
CA ASN A 33 18.79 -7.38 0.58
C ASN A 33 19.10 -7.13 2.07
N TRP A 34 18.15 -7.41 2.93
CA TRP A 34 18.40 -7.49 4.36
C TRP A 34 19.19 -8.74 4.70
N GLY A 35 20.10 -8.61 5.63
CA GLY A 35 21.01 -9.68 6.01
C GLY A 35 22.41 -9.46 5.47
N PHE A 36 23.36 -10.18 6.05
CA PHE A 36 24.77 -9.91 5.86
C PHE A 36 25.26 -10.10 4.41
N LEU A 37 24.76 -11.15 3.74
CA LEU A 37 25.22 -11.48 2.38
C LEU A 37 24.56 -10.64 1.29
N HIS A 38 23.30 -10.26 1.46
CA HIS A 38 22.50 -9.58 0.43
C HIS A 38 22.39 -8.08 0.63
N TYR A 39 22.84 -7.57 1.77
CA TYR A 39 22.75 -6.15 2.05
C TYR A 39 23.51 -5.32 1.01
N LYS A 40 22.88 -4.28 0.49
CA LYS A 40 23.43 -3.46 -0.60
C LYS A 40 24.81 -2.86 -0.32
N LEU A 41 25.12 -2.61 0.95
CA LEU A 41 26.43 -2.12 1.39
C LEU A 41 27.38 -3.28 1.75
N GLY A 42 26.93 -4.52 1.67
CA GLY A 42 27.69 -5.71 1.92
C GLY A 42 28.35 -6.29 0.66
N PRO A 43 28.49 -7.61 0.59
CA PRO A 43 29.21 -8.29 -0.52
C PRO A 43 28.67 -7.96 -1.90
N LEU A 44 27.33 -7.88 -2.07
CA LEU A 44 26.69 -7.57 -3.36
C LEU A 44 27.08 -6.16 -3.85
N GLY A 45 26.90 -5.16 -3.00
CA GLY A 45 27.26 -3.79 -3.34
C GLY A 45 28.77 -3.64 -3.57
N ARG A 46 29.60 -4.30 -2.76
CA ARG A 46 31.05 -4.33 -2.95
C ARG A 46 31.44 -4.91 -4.30
N PHE A 47 30.84 -6.04 -4.69
CA PHE A 47 31.11 -6.69 -5.98
C PHE A 47 30.87 -5.73 -7.15
N PHE A 48 29.68 -5.14 -7.22
CA PHE A 48 29.33 -4.24 -8.31
C PHE A 48 30.12 -2.93 -8.28
N ASN A 49 30.40 -2.37 -7.09
CA ASN A 49 31.26 -1.19 -6.98
C ASN A 49 32.69 -1.40 -7.48
N ILE A 50 33.27 -2.58 -7.23
CA ILE A 50 34.60 -2.92 -7.74
C ILE A 50 34.55 -3.18 -9.24
N LEU A 51 33.50 -3.84 -9.71
CA LEU A 51 33.30 -4.16 -11.11
C LEU A 51 33.12 -2.89 -11.97
N GLY A 52 32.46 -1.88 -11.42
CA GLY A 52 31.94 -0.72 -12.14
C GLY A 52 30.60 -1.07 -12.84
N TYR A 53 29.58 -0.25 -12.59
CA TYR A 53 28.23 -0.49 -13.10
C TYR A 53 27.39 0.80 -13.10
N SER A 54 26.27 0.78 -13.79
CA SER A 54 25.25 1.81 -13.64
C SER A 54 24.35 1.47 -12.45
N GLN A 55 24.35 2.36 -11.47
CA GLN A 55 23.47 2.20 -10.31
C GLN A 55 22.00 2.41 -10.72
N CYS A 56 21.16 1.49 -10.37
CA CYS A 56 19.72 1.67 -10.44
C CYS A 56 19.27 2.53 -9.25
N LEU A 57 18.50 3.56 -9.51
CA LEU A 57 17.88 4.35 -8.44
C LEU A 57 16.72 3.56 -7.84
N ASP A 58 16.64 3.57 -6.52
CA ASP A 58 15.62 2.83 -5.77
C ASP A 58 14.27 3.58 -5.71
N ASN A 59 14.17 4.76 -6.28
CA ASN A 59 12.98 5.60 -6.20
C ASN A 59 12.22 5.73 -7.52
N PRO A 60 10.88 5.80 -7.47
CA PRO A 60 10.03 5.57 -6.28
C PRO A 60 9.98 4.10 -5.90
N ASP A 61 10.08 3.83 -4.60
CA ASP A 61 9.98 2.51 -3.99
C ASP A 61 8.59 2.33 -3.34
N SER A 62 8.37 1.25 -2.63
CA SER A 62 7.10 0.90 -2.00
C SER A 62 6.56 1.92 -0.99
N TRP A 63 7.41 2.78 -0.45
CA TRP A 63 7.07 3.74 0.61
C TRP A 63 6.86 5.17 0.11
N GLU A 64 7.37 5.52 -1.02
CA GLU A 64 7.45 6.92 -1.44
C GLU A 64 6.08 7.52 -1.72
N GLY A 65 5.16 6.76 -2.30
CA GLY A 65 3.77 7.18 -2.47
C GLY A 65 3.08 7.44 -1.12
N TRP A 66 3.28 6.54 -0.18
CA TRP A 66 2.77 6.69 1.19
C TRP A 66 3.43 7.88 1.91
N HIS A 67 4.73 8.03 1.83
CA HIS A 67 5.44 9.17 2.42
C HIS A 67 4.92 10.50 1.89
N TRP A 68 4.67 10.55 0.60
CA TRP A 68 4.15 11.75 -0.04
C TRP A 68 2.75 12.10 0.48
N GLY A 69 1.83 11.14 0.50
CA GLY A 69 0.50 11.30 1.04
C GLY A 69 0.51 11.63 2.54
N ALA A 70 1.32 10.93 3.33
CA ALA A 70 1.45 11.18 4.77
C ALA A 70 1.94 12.59 5.09
N THR A 71 2.89 13.12 4.32
CA THR A 71 3.38 14.49 4.50
C THR A 71 2.25 15.51 4.32
N HIS A 72 1.37 15.30 3.35
CA HIS A 72 0.23 16.19 3.07
C HIS A 72 -0.90 16.02 4.09
N ALA A 73 -1.14 14.79 4.56
CA ALA A 73 -2.21 14.51 5.51
C ALA A 73 -1.84 14.85 6.95
N TRP A 74 -0.59 14.56 7.35
CA TRP A 74 -0.15 14.68 8.75
C TRP A 74 1.01 15.65 8.97
N GLY A 75 1.51 16.28 7.93
CA GLY A 75 2.62 17.24 8.02
C GLY A 75 3.99 16.61 8.22
N TYR A 76 4.08 15.30 8.32
CA TYR A 76 5.32 14.57 8.54
C TYR A 76 5.27 13.18 7.92
N TRP A 77 6.28 12.81 7.15
CA TRP A 77 6.29 11.57 6.37
C TRP A 77 6.91 10.38 7.09
N TRP A 78 7.88 10.63 7.95
CA TRP A 78 8.70 9.60 8.55
C TRP A 78 8.06 9.05 9.83
N ARG A 79 7.83 7.76 9.90
CA ARG A 79 7.38 7.03 11.09
C ARG A 79 5.94 7.28 11.54
N LEU A 80 5.19 8.12 10.88
CA LEU A 80 3.75 8.12 11.08
C LEU A 80 3.20 6.81 10.51
N GLY A 81 2.60 6.00 11.32
CA GLY A 81 2.23 4.64 10.98
C GLY A 81 3.25 3.58 11.44
N HIS A 82 4.42 3.98 11.87
CA HIS A 82 5.14 3.21 12.88
C HIS A 82 4.52 3.57 14.23
N CYS A 83 3.20 3.56 14.29
CA CYS A 83 2.55 3.67 15.57
C CYS A 83 3.22 2.63 16.43
N GLU A 84 3.95 3.09 17.33
CA GLU A 84 4.83 2.38 18.26
C GLU A 84 4.01 1.32 19.03
N GLN A 85 3.28 0.48 18.27
CA GLN A 85 2.33 -0.54 18.73
C GLN A 85 1.31 0.01 19.73
N SER A 86 0.78 1.17 19.40
CA SER A 86 -0.37 1.72 20.11
C SER A 86 -1.60 0.83 19.96
N GLU A 87 -1.73 0.17 18.81
CA GLU A 87 -2.79 -0.78 18.53
C GLU A 87 -2.36 -2.19 18.94
N LEU A 88 -2.71 -2.55 20.15
CA LEU A 88 -2.43 -3.88 20.64
C LEU A 88 -3.36 -4.89 19.98
N LEU A 89 -2.80 -6.04 19.60
CA LEU A 89 -3.58 -7.15 19.04
C LEU A 89 -4.78 -7.49 19.93
N GLN A 90 -4.61 -7.47 21.25
CA GLN A 90 -5.69 -7.72 22.19
C GLN A 90 -6.84 -6.72 22.05
N ASP A 91 -6.54 -5.47 21.81
CA ASP A 91 -7.54 -4.44 21.61
C ASP A 91 -8.28 -4.64 20.28
N ALA A 92 -7.56 -4.91 19.21
CA ALA A 92 -8.13 -5.22 17.90
C ALA A 92 -9.05 -6.46 17.96
N LEU A 93 -8.62 -7.55 18.60
CA LEU A 93 -9.43 -8.75 18.74
C LEU A 93 -10.72 -8.54 19.55
N LYS A 94 -10.70 -7.57 20.47
CA LYS A 94 -11.84 -7.31 21.37
C LYS A 94 -12.84 -6.31 20.82
N ASN A 95 -12.38 -5.31 20.11
CA ASN A 95 -13.18 -4.13 19.77
C ASN A 95 -13.39 -3.92 18.26
N THR A 96 -12.73 -4.69 17.40
CA THR A 96 -12.86 -4.54 15.94
C THR A 96 -14.02 -5.39 15.43
N GLU A 97 -14.89 -4.80 14.63
CA GLU A 97 -16.00 -5.48 13.97
C GLU A 97 -15.68 -5.76 12.49
N GLN A 98 -14.94 -4.86 11.84
CA GLN A 98 -14.57 -4.99 10.44
C GLN A 98 -13.12 -4.55 10.20
N ILE A 99 -12.44 -5.25 9.28
CA ILE A 99 -11.11 -4.85 8.77
C ILE A 99 -11.19 -4.69 7.27
N ILE A 100 -10.68 -3.55 6.79
CA ILE A 100 -10.57 -3.27 5.36
C ILE A 100 -9.12 -3.45 4.93
N PHE A 101 -8.89 -4.41 4.05
CA PHE A 101 -7.61 -4.63 3.38
C PHE A 101 -7.64 -3.91 2.04
N TRP A 102 -7.01 -2.74 1.97
CA TRP A 102 -6.99 -1.93 0.76
C TRP A 102 -5.65 -2.04 0.05
N SER A 103 -5.66 -2.62 -1.14
CA SER A 103 -4.48 -2.84 -1.98
C SER A 103 -3.34 -3.55 -1.24
N VAL A 104 -3.70 -4.55 -0.43
CA VAL A 104 -2.73 -5.32 0.35
C VAL A 104 -3.12 -6.80 0.39
N ASP A 105 -2.12 -7.65 0.26
CA ASP A 105 -2.27 -9.11 0.38
C ASP A 105 -1.39 -9.67 1.51
N PRO A 106 -1.80 -9.48 2.78
CA PRO A 106 -0.98 -9.91 3.91
C PRO A 106 -0.83 -11.44 4.02
N ASN A 107 -1.64 -12.23 3.33
CA ASN A 107 -1.47 -13.68 3.31
C ASN A 107 -0.29 -14.11 2.41
N SER A 108 0.01 -13.37 1.36
CA SER A 108 1.18 -13.59 0.51
C SER A 108 2.46 -12.92 1.03
N THR A 109 2.34 -11.82 1.76
CA THR A 109 3.47 -10.99 2.21
C THR A 109 3.71 -11.04 3.71
N SER A 110 3.32 -12.13 4.36
CA SER A 110 3.34 -12.28 5.81
C SER A 110 4.73 -12.48 6.43
N TYR A 111 5.76 -12.65 5.65
CA TYR A 111 7.10 -13.00 6.15
C TYR A 111 7.92 -11.82 6.70
N MET A 112 7.48 -10.59 6.45
CA MET A 112 8.17 -9.39 6.92
C MET A 112 7.64 -8.94 8.29
N TYR A 113 8.49 -8.32 9.07
CA TYR A 113 8.20 -7.67 10.36
C TYR A 113 7.58 -8.57 11.44
N SER A 114 6.39 -9.07 11.26
CA SER A 114 5.71 -9.95 12.22
C SER A 114 5.84 -11.44 11.88
N GLY A 115 6.58 -11.78 10.84
CA GLY A 115 6.69 -13.15 10.39
C GLY A 115 5.34 -13.78 10.06
N GLN A 116 5.18 -15.05 10.38
CA GLN A 116 3.94 -15.78 10.12
C GLN A 116 2.87 -15.59 11.21
N GLU A 117 3.18 -14.94 12.31
CA GLU A 117 2.25 -14.75 13.42
C GLU A 117 1.00 -13.99 13.00
N ASN A 118 1.13 -13.03 12.10
CA ASN A 118 -0.01 -12.25 11.63
C ASN A 118 -1.02 -13.07 10.79
N LEU A 119 -0.63 -14.21 10.24
CA LEU A 119 -1.58 -15.16 9.65
C LEU A 119 -2.49 -15.77 10.73
N ILE A 120 -1.89 -16.15 11.85
CA ILE A 120 -2.60 -16.73 12.99
C ILE A 120 -3.55 -15.68 13.58
N TRP A 121 -3.11 -14.43 13.68
CA TRP A 121 -3.94 -13.33 14.20
C TRP A 121 -5.17 -13.09 13.33
N ARG A 122 -5.01 -13.08 12.00
CA ARG A 122 -6.15 -12.96 11.08
C ARG A 122 -7.10 -14.15 11.18
N GLN A 123 -6.57 -15.35 11.39
CA GLN A 123 -7.41 -16.52 11.61
C GLN A 123 -8.23 -16.37 12.90
N TRP A 124 -7.63 -15.93 14.00
CA TRP A 124 -8.36 -15.64 15.23
C TRP A 124 -9.42 -14.57 15.06
N MET A 125 -9.11 -13.50 14.31
CA MET A 125 -10.08 -12.46 13.96
C MET A 125 -11.29 -13.03 13.21
N LYS A 126 -11.05 -13.93 12.26
CA LYS A 126 -12.14 -14.64 11.56
C LYS A 126 -12.96 -15.54 12.50
N GLU A 127 -12.32 -16.27 13.38
CA GLU A 127 -12.99 -17.13 14.37
C GLU A 127 -13.85 -16.31 15.36
N LEU A 128 -13.47 -15.07 15.63
CA LEU A 128 -14.24 -14.12 16.44
C LEU A 128 -15.38 -13.45 15.66
N GLY A 129 -15.48 -13.66 14.36
CA GLY A 129 -16.54 -13.12 13.52
C GLY A 129 -16.23 -11.73 12.97
N ILE A 130 -15.01 -11.25 13.06
CA ILE A 130 -14.59 -9.97 12.46
C ILE A 130 -14.69 -10.09 10.93
N GLN A 131 -15.36 -9.14 10.30
CA GLN A 131 -15.56 -9.13 8.86
C GLN A 131 -14.33 -8.60 8.12
N PHE A 132 -13.98 -9.24 7.01
CA PHE A 132 -12.88 -8.84 6.15
C PHE A 132 -13.38 -8.35 4.80
N VAL A 133 -13.23 -7.07 4.54
CA VAL A 133 -13.47 -6.46 3.23
C VAL A 133 -12.14 -6.27 2.52
N VAL A 134 -12.00 -6.83 1.34
CA VAL A 134 -10.76 -6.72 0.54
C VAL A 134 -11.04 -5.86 -0.69
N ILE A 135 -10.33 -4.75 -0.79
CA ILE A 135 -10.38 -3.82 -1.94
C ILE A 135 -9.07 -4.01 -2.71
N ASP A 136 -9.14 -4.73 -3.83
CA ASP A 136 -7.97 -5.05 -4.65
C ASP A 136 -8.43 -5.34 -6.08
N PRO A 137 -7.73 -4.84 -7.10
CA PRO A 137 -8.07 -5.08 -8.50
C PRO A 137 -8.17 -6.55 -8.89
N TYR A 138 -7.46 -7.43 -8.17
CA TYR A 138 -7.56 -8.86 -8.42
C TYR A 138 -7.89 -9.63 -7.14
N ASN A 139 -8.48 -10.80 -7.30
CA ASN A 139 -8.84 -11.68 -6.17
C ASN A 139 -7.56 -12.33 -5.61
N ASN A 140 -6.86 -11.58 -4.74
CA ASN A 140 -5.61 -11.98 -4.14
C ASN A 140 -5.77 -13.11 -3.10
N CYS A 141 -4.67 -13.59 -2.52
CA CYS A 141 -4.71 -14.71 -1.58
C CYS A 141 -5.54 -14.39 -0.34
N THR A 142 -5.45 -13.18 0.19
CA THR A 142 -6.27 -12.75 1.34
C THR A 142 -7.75 -12.72 0.99
N ALA A 143 -8.12 -12.17 -0.17
CA ALA A 143 -9.50 -12.11 -0.63
C ALA A 143 -10.08 -13.52 -0.83
N SER A 144 -9.34 -14.39 -1.49
CA SER A 144 -9.81 -15.74 -1.83
C SER A 144 -9.91 -16.71 -0.65
N THR A 145 -9.11 -16.50 0.41
CA THR A 145 -9.03 -17.43 1.55
C THR A 145 -9.75 -16.95 2.80
N MET A 146 -9.83 -15.65 3.01
CA MET A 146 -10.35 -15.05 4.25
C MET A 146 -11.34 -13.89 4.02
N GLY A 147 -11.44 -13.34 2.81
CA GLY A 147 -12.32 -12.23 2.51
C GLY A 147 -13.81 -12.63 2.61
N ASP A 148 -14.59 -11.83 3.33
CA ASP A 148 -16.06 -11.94 3.31
C ASP A 148 -16.63 -11.17 2.12
N LYS A 149 -15.95 -10.10 1.72
CA LYS A 149 -16.30 -9.27 0.57
C LYS A 149 -15.03 -8.90 -0.20
N TRP A 150 -15.12 -9.02 -1.52
CA TRP A 150 -14.08 -8.54 -2.43
C TRP A 150 -14.67 -7.48 -3.36
N ILE A 151 -14.02 -6.33 -3.42
CA ILE A 151 -14.35 -5.19 -4.27
C ILE A 151 -13.16 -4.94 -5.19
N ALA A 152 -13.39 -4.98 -6.49
CA ALA A 152 -12.34 -4.91 -7.50
C ALA A 152 -12.39 -3.59 -8.28
N PRO A 153 -11.80 -2.49 -7.79
CA PRO A 153 -11.71 -1.26 -8.55
C PRO A 153 -10.70 -1.39 -9.68
N ARG A 154 -10.84 -0.55 -10.71
CA ARG A 154 -9.84 -0.42 -11.76
C ARG A 154 -8.51 0.03 -11.13
N PRO A 155 -7.36 -0.55 -11.52
CA PRO A 155 -6.05 -0.16 -10.98
C PRO A 155 -5.79 1.35 -11.09
N GLY A 156 -5.27 1.94 -10.00
CA GLY A 156 -4.93 3.36 -9.94
C GLY A 156 -6.11 4.31 -9.74
N THR A 157 -7.27 3.81 -9.32
CA THR A 157 -8.48 4.63 -9.08
C THR A 157 -8.89 4.72 -7.62
N ASP A 158 -8.01 4.32 -6.72
CA ASP A 158 -8.24 4.26 -5.27
C ASP A 158 -8.71 5.60 -4.68
N ALA A 159 -8.10 6.70 -5.12
CA ALA A 159 -8.47 8.04 -4.66
C ALA A 159 -9.93 8.38 -5.01
N ALA A 160 -10.37 8.07 -6.24
CA ALA A 160 -11.75 8.33 -6.65
C ALA A 160 -12.75 7.49 -5.81
N LEU A 161 -12.42 6.24 -5.50
CA LEU A 161 -13.24 5.42 -4.62
C LEU A 161 -13.31 6.01 -3.21
N ALA A 162 -12.17 6.42 -2.63
CA ALA A 162 -12.11 7.00 -1.30
C ALA A 162 -12.89 8.34 -1.20
N GLU A 163 -12.75 9.19 -2.22
CA GLU A 163 -13.49 10.47 -2.28
C GLU A 163 -15.00 10.25 -2.39
N ALA A 164 -15.44 9.24 -3.13
CA ALA A 164 -16.87 8.93 -3.24
C ALA A 164 -17.44 8.33 -1.94
N ILE A 165 -16.66 7.53 -1.21
CA ILE A 165 -17.03 7.08 0.14
C ILE A 165 -17.20 8.30 1.06
N ALA A 166 -16.24 9.21 1.04
CA ALA A 166 -16.29 10.44 1.82
C ALA A 166 -17.50 11.32 1.44
N TYR A 167 -17.86 11.38 0.15
CA TYR A 167 -19.06 12.08 -0.30
C TYR A 167 -20.32 11.53 0.37
N VAL A 168 -20.45 10.22 0.49
CA VAL A 168 -21.58 9.58 1.18
C VAL A 168 -21.58 9.96 2.65
N TRP A 169 -20.46 9.86 3.35
CA TRP A 169 -20.37 10.26 4.77
C TRP A 169 -20.73 11.71 5.01
N LEU A 170 -20.28 12.61 4.12
CA LEU A 170 -20.60 14.05 4.25
C LEU A 170 -22.05 14.37 3.96
N THR A 171 -22.67 13.69 2.99
CA THR A 171 -24.07 13.95 2.62
C THR A 171 -25.09 13.23 3.50
N GLU A 172 -24.71 12.11 4.09
CA GLU A 172 -25.54 11.35 5.05
C GLU A 172 -25.26 11.73 6.51
N ASP A 173 -24.27 12.61 6.74
CA ASP A 173 -23.87 13.11 8.06
C ASP A 173 -23.49 12.01 9.05
N THR A 174 -22.73 11.01 8.55
CA THR A 174 -22.33 9.83 9.31
C THR A 174 -20.90 9.87 9.85
N TYR A 175 -20.13 10.92 9.60
CA TYR A 175 -18.77 11.08 10.10
C TYR A 175 -18.72 11.53 11.56
N ASP A 176 -17.61 11.27 12.25
CA ASP A 176 -17.39 11.66 13.64
C ASP A 176 -17.13 13.19 13.76
N HIS A 177 -18.16 13.95 14.12
CA HIS A 177 -18.07 15.40 14.32
C HIS A 177 -17.06 15.79 15.39
N PHE A 178 -17.02 15.06 16.51
CA PHE A 178 -16.08 15.36 17.59
C PHE A 178 -14.63 15.20 17.12
N PHE A 179 -14.35 14.15 16.40
CA PHE A 179 -13.01 13.93 15.83
C PHE A 179 -12.66 15.04 14.84
N VAL A 180 -13.55 15.34 13.91
CA VAL A 180 -13.33 16.37 12.90
C VAL A 180 -13.06 17.73 13.54
N GLU A 181 -13.88 18.16 14.48
CA GLU A 181 -13.77 19.46 15.13
C GLU A 181 -12.52 19.60 16.02
N ASN A 182 -12.09 18.51 16.64
CA ASN A 182 -11.03 18.57 17.66
C ASN A 182 -9.68 17.98 17.21
N ARG A 183 -9.64 17.23 16.11
CA ARG A 183 -8.47 16.45 15.71
C ARG A 183 -8.03 16.66 14.26
N THR A 184 -8.75 17.47 13.49
CA THR A 184 -8.41 17.73 12.09
C THR A 184 -8.16 19.21 11.83
N TYR A 185 -7.48 19.48 10.73
CA TYR A 185 -7.23 20.81 10.19
C TYR A 185 -7.50 20.80 8.68
N GLY A 186 -8.13 21.86 8.15
CA GLY A 186 -8.42 21.98 6.73
C GLY A 186 -9.65 21.19 6.26
N PHE A 187 -10.47 20.69 7.17
CA PHE A 187 -11.66 19.91 6.83
C PHE A 187 -12.65 20.66 5.94
N ASP A 188 -12.85 21.94 6.15
CA ASP A 188 -13.82 22.73 5.37
C ASP A 188 -13.42 22.87 3.90
N GLU A 189 -12.14 23.07 3.63
CA GLU A 189 -11.61 23.12 2.28
C GLU A 189 -11.69 21.75 1.58
N TRP A 190 -11.35 20.68 2.29
CA TRP A 190 -11.50 19.34 1.80
C TRP A 190 -12.96 18.96 1.54
N LYS A 191 -13.87 19.33 2.43
CA LYS A 191 -15.32 19.15 2.26
C LYS A 191 -15.84 19.84 1.01
N LYS A 192 -15.40 21.06 0.75
CA LYS A 192 -15.75 21.78 -0.49
C LYS A 192 -15.27 21.04 -1.73
N HIS A 193 -14.05 20.51 -1.71
CA HIS A 193 -13.53 19.69 -2.81
C HIS A 193 -14.42 18.47 -3.04
N ILE A 194 -14.74 17.70 -2.01
CA ILE A 194 -15.59 16.50 -2.13
C ILE A 194 -16.99 16.83 -2.65
N LEU A 195 -17.58 17.93 -2.19
CA LEU A 195 -18.92 18.34 -2.60
C LEU A 195 -18.96 19.05 -3.98
N GLY A 196 -17.82 19.28 -4.62
CA GLY A 196 -17.73 19.96 -5.91
C GLY A 196 -17.82 21.49 -5.82
N GLU A 197 -17.60 22.04 -4.65
CA GLU A 197 -17.51 23.48 -4.40
C GLU A 197 -16.07 24.01 -4.50
N GLY A 198 -15.11 23.11 -4.72
CA GLY A 198 -13.70 23.40 -4.93
C GLY A 198 -13.39 23.85 -6.37
N GLU A 199 -12.09 23.97 -6.70
CA GLU A 199 -11.62 24.51 -7.97
C GLU A 199 -12.05 23.70 -9.21
N ASP A 200 -12.21 22.40 -9.07
CA ASP A 200 -12.59 21.50 -10.17
C ASP A 200 -14.10 21.44 -10.43
N HIS A 201 -14.90 22.04 -9.58
CA HIS A 201 -16.36 22.11 -9.65
C HIS A 201 -17.03 20.75 -9.90
N THR A 202 -16.38 19.64 -9.45
CA THR A 202 -16.81 18.27 -9.69
C THR A 202 -17.18 17.59 -8.37
N PRO A 203 -18.45 17.36 -8.04
CA PRO A 203 -18.83 16.61 -6.86
C PRO A 203 -18.42 15.15 -7.00
N LYS A 204 -17.76 14.63 -5.97
CA LYS A 204 -17.18 13.27 -5.96
C LYS A 204 -18.24 12.22 -5.63
N THR A 205 -19.34 12.25 -6.36
CA THR A 205 -20.47 11.35 -6.12
C THR A 205 -20.12 9.87 -6.37
N PRO A 206 -20.85 8.91 -5.77
CA PRO A 206 -20.71 7.49 -6.13
C PRO A 206 -20.92 7.22 -7.62
N GLY A 207 -21.77 7.99 -8.31
CA GLY A 207 -21.96 7.89 -9.76
C GLY A 207 -20.72 8.34 -10.55
N TRP A 208 -20.07 9.43 -10.14
CA TRP A 208 -18.81 9.90 -10.72
C TRP A 208 -17.71 8.84 -10.55
N ALA A 209 -17.54 8.29 -9.35
CA ALA A 209 -16.52 7.29 -9.10
C ALA A 209 -16.82 5.95 -9.78
N ALA A 210 -18.09 5.59 -9.96
CA ALA A 210 -18.48 4.36 -10.61
C ALA A 210 -17.90 4.24 -12.04
N GLU A 211 -17.89 5.31 -12.79
CA GLU A 211 -17.32 5.36 -14.15
C GLU A 211 -15.79 5.25 -14.14
N ILE A 212 -15.14 5.84 -13.14
CA ILE A 212 -13.67 5.83 -13.00
C ILE A 212 -13.18 4.47 -12.52
N CYS A 213 -13.82 3.95 -11.45
CA CYS A 213 -13.39 2.74 -10.75
C CYS A 213 -13.89 1.45 -11.40
N ASP A 214 -14.82 1.54 -12.34
CA ASP A 214 -15.52 0.37 -12.92
C ASP A 214 -16.28 -0.45 -11.86
N LEU A 215 -16.92 0.25 -10.93
CA LEU A 215 -17.71 -0.31 -9.85
C LEU A 215 -19.15 0.21 -9.90
N PRO A 216 -20.16 -0.59 -9.54
CA PRO A 216 -21.51 -0.06 -9.38
C PRO A 216 -21.56 1.00 -8.26
N ALA A 217 -22.22 2.13 -8.50
CA ALA A 217 -22.42 3.18 -7.49
C ALA A 217 -23.06 2.64 -6.21
N SER A 218 -23.95 1.65 -6.32
CA SER A 218 -24.57 0.97 -5.18
C SER A 218 -23.56 0.24 -4.30
N THR A 219 -22.49 -0.34 -4.88
CA THR A 219 -21.41 -0.99 -4.14
C THR A 219 -20.63 0.05 -3.31
N ILE A 220 -20.36 1.21 -3.91
CA ILE A 220 -19.65 2.31 -3.22
C ILE A 220 -20.49 2.84 -2.06
N ILE A 221 -21.79 3.06 -2.27
CA ILE A 221 -22.70 3.51 -1.22
C ILE A 221 -22.80 2.47 -0.09
N ALA A 222 -22.92 1.18 -0.44
CA ALA A 222 -22.99 0.12 0.55
C ALA A 222 -21.71 0.05 1.39
N LEU A 223 -20.54 0.13 0.75
CA LEU A 223 -19.26 0.15 1.44
C LEU A 223 -19.14 1.34 2.41
N ALA A 224 -19.53 2.54 1.96
CA ALA A 224 -19.48 3.74 2.78
C ALA A 224 -20.37 3.67 4.03
N ARG A 225 -21.51 2.97 3.94
CA ARG A 225 -22.45 2.81 5.06
C ARG A 225 -22.09 1.67 6.00
N GLU A 226 -21.31 0.70 5.52
CA GLU A 226 -20.78 -0.38 6.34
C GLU A 226 -19.51 0.02 7.10
N TRP A 227 -18.76 0.97 6.59
CA TRP A 227 -17.52 1.47 7.18
C TRP A 227 -17.82 2.59 8.18
#